data_35788c4a2051dfaace0f3f8638f57e29
#
_entry.id   35788c4a2051dfaace0f3f8638f57e29
#
_cell.length_a   1.000
_cell.length_b   1.000
_cell.length_c   1.000
_cell.angle_alpha   90.00
_cell.angle_beta   90.00
_cell.angle_gamma   90.00
#
_symmetry.space_group_name_H-M   'P 1'
#
loop_
_entity.id
_entity.type
_entity.pdbx_description
1 polymer ?
#
loop_
_entity_poly.entity_id
_entity_poly.type
_entity_poly.pdbx_seq_one_letter_code
_entity_poly.pdbx_strand_id
1 'polypeptide(L)'
;MRHAALITITTGLLALAAAPAHAEPRSAYVTLVLEAFAAKVECPGTDVAYQDLVQKAQEMHQPDGTTEAVRKAIAYMLTGGKMGERGDDELNKEVALAVQSTDFDQKRLGMEAWCETAKPTLAGFIRSKK
;
A
#
# COMPACT_ATOMS: atom_id res chain seq x y z
N MET A 1 -7.97 21.53 -67.26
CA MET A 1 -8.40 22.09 -65.99
C MET A 1 -8.10 21.07 -64.93
N ARG A 2 -7.11 21.37 -64.09
CA ARG A 2 -6.71 20.48 -63.03
C ARG A 2 -7.33 20.99 -61.74
N HIS A 3 -8.24 20.20 -61.17
CA HIS A 3 -8.75 20.46 -59.84
C HIS A 3 -7.77 19.87 -58.83
N ALA A 4 -7.03 20.74 -58.16
CA ALA A 4 -6.25 20.33 -57.00
C ALA A 4 -7.23 20.13 -55.84
N ALA A 5 -7.43 18.89 -55.45
CA ALA A 5 -8.14 18.59 -54.24
C ALA A 5 -7.20 18.91 -53.06
N LEU A 6 -7.49 19.98 -52.38
CA LEU A 6 -6.88 20.28 -51.10
C LEU A 6 -7.41 19.25 -50.06
N ILE A 7 -6.59 18.27 -49.79
CA ILE A 7 -6.84 17.39 -48.65
C ILE A 7 -6.43 18.17 -47.42
N THR A 8 -7.39 18.75 -46.77
CA THR A 8 -7.20 19.29 -45.43
C THR A 8 -7.05 18.10 -44.46
N ILE A 9 -5.82 17.78 -44.15
CA ILE A 9 -5.55 16.86 -43.07
C ILE A 9 -5.83 17.63 -41.77
N THR A 10 -7.04 17.46 -41.26
CA THR A 10 -7.35 17.85 -39.90
C THR A 10 -6.56 16.90 -39.00
N THR A 11 -5.40 17.33 -38.58
CA THR A 11 -4.68 16.70 -37.48
C THR A 11 -5.56 16.87 -36.24
N GLY A 12 -6.38 15.87 -35.96
CA GLY A 12 -7.07 15.80 -34.69
C GLY A 12 -6.00 15.71 -33.63
N LEU A 13 -5.77 16.82 -32.95
CA LEU A 13 -5.05 16.82 -31.67
C LEU A 13 -5.91 15.98 -30.74
N LEU A 14 -5.56 14.70 -30.60
CA LEU A 14 -5.95 13.92 -29.45
C LEU A 14 -5.29 14.61 -28.26
N ALA A 15 -6.01 15.56 -27.67
CA ALA A 15 -5.70 15.96 -26.32
C ALA A 15 -5.87 14.71 -25.47
N LEU A 16 -4.76 14.03 -25.19
CA LEU A 16 -4.68 13.16 -24.06
C LEU A 16 -4.98 14.05 -22.85
N ALA A 17 -6.27 14.11 -22.48
CA ALA A 17 -6.63 14.62 -21.18
C ALA A 17 -5.79 13.80 -20.21
N ALA A 18 -4.83 14.45 -19.54
CA ALA A 18 -4.10 13.82 -18.48
C ALA A 18 -5.14 13.19 -17.57
N ALA A 19 -5.23 11.86 -17.57
CA ALA A 19 -6.09 11.17 -16.63
C ALA A 19 -5.76 11.74 -15.26
N PRO A 20 -6.74 12.19 -14.45
CA PRO A 20 -6.45 12.62 -13.10
C PRO A 20 -5.62 11.52 -12.47
N ALA A 21 -4.50 11.90 -11.80
CA ALA A 21 -3.65 10.94 -11.13
C ALA A 21 -4.55 10.07 -10.25
N HIS A 22 -4.86 8.86 -10.72
CA HIS A 22 -5.67 7.93 -9.96
C HIS A 22 -4.88 7.58 -8.71
N ALA A 23 -5.51 7.73 -7.54
CA ALA A 23 -4.98 7.18 -6.32
C ALA A 23 -4.64 5.71 -6.58
N GLU A 24 -3.44 5.28 -6.19
CA GLU A 24 -3.11 3.87 -6.20
C GLU A 24 -4.08 3.12 -5.29
N PRO A 25 -4.41 1.84 -5.59
CA PRO A 25 -5.33 1.09 -4.75
C PRO A 25 -4.89 1.09 -3.29
N ARG A 26 -5.81 1.44 -2.40
CA ARG A 26 -5.56 1.43 -0.95
C ARG A 26 -5.12 0.05 -0.46
N SER A 27 -5.58 -1.02 -1.09
CA SER A 27 -5.19 -2.40 -0.76
C SER A 27 -3.68 -2.63 -0.81
N ALA A 28 -2.97 -2.05 -1.78
CA ALA A 28 -1.51 -2.13 -1.85
C ALA A 28 -0.86 -1.43 -0.64
N TYR A 29 -1.38 -0.29 -0.25
CA TYR A 29 -0.91 0.45 0.92
C TYR A 29 -1.20 -0.29 2.23
N VAL A 30 -2.39 -0.88 2.35
CA VAL A 30 -2.77 -1.71 3.52
C VAL A 30 -1.80 -2.88 3.69
N THR A 31 -1.46 -3.56 2.61
CA THR A 31 -0.49 -4.66 2.64
C THR A 31 0.88 -4.18 3.10
N LEU A 32 1.36 -3.05 2.59
CA LEU A 32 2.63 -2.46 3.01
C LEU A 32 2.64 -2.15 4.52
N VAL A 33 1.60 -1.51 5.01
CA VAL A 33 1.49 -1.16 6.45
C VAL A 33 1.45 -2.42 7.31
N LEU A 34 0.65 -3.42 6.91
CA LEU A 34 0.56 -4.68 7.63
C LEU A 34 1.92 -5.39 7.69
N GLU A 35 2.61 -5.51 6.58
CA GLU A 35 3.92 -6.17 6.53
C GLU A 35 4.96 -5.44 7.38
N ALA A 36 4.97 -4.10 7.37
CA ALA A 36 5.86 -3.30 8.20
C ALA A 36 5.62 -3.55 9.70
N PHE A 37 4.36 -3.57 10.13
CA PHE A 37 4.02 -3.88 11.51
C PHE A 37 4.25 -5.35 11.87
N ALA A 38 4.00 -6.27 10.94
CA ALA A 38 4.35 -7.68 11.13
C ALA A 38 5.86 -7.86 11.32
N ALA A 39 6.68 -7.17 10.54
CA ALA A 39 8.14 -7.19 10.72
C ALA A 39 8.57 -6.65 12.08
N LYS A 40 7.92 -5.60 12.57
CA LYS A 40 8.18 -5.09 13.92
C LYS A 40 7.92 -6.15 15.00
N VAL A 41 6.82 -6.87 14.88
CA VAL A 41 6.41 -7.87 15.87
C VAL A 41 7.21 -9.15 15.75
N GLU A 42 7.44 -9.62 14.52
CA GLU A 42 7.96 -10.96 14.24
C GLU A 42 9.48 -11.01 14.00
N CYS A 43 10.08 -9.90 13.58
CA CYS A 43 11.49 -9.86 13.20
C CYS A 43 12.31 -9.20 14.30
N PRO A 44 13.26 -9.91 14.93
CA PRO A 44 14.07 -9.35 16.01
C PRO A 44 14.80 -8.07 15.60
N GLY A 45 14.81 -7.08 16.48
CA GLY A 45 15.55 -5.83 16.28
C GLY A 45 14.96 -4.89 15.23
N THR A 46 13.71 -5.09 14.84
CA THR A 46 13.05 -4.31 13.81
C THR A 46 11.99 -3.39 14.41
N ASP A 47 11.92 -2.17 13.88
CA ASP A 47 10.87 -1.19 14.19
C ASP A 47 10.29 -0.62 12.91
N VAL A 48 9.12 0.00 13.02
CA VAL A 48 8.43 0.63 11.90
C VAL A 48 8.94 2.06 11.71
N ALA A 49 9.24 2.43 10.47
CA ALA A 49 9.51 3.80 10.09
C ALA A 49 8.17 4.50 9.77
N TYR A 50 7.44 4.89 10.80
CA TYR A 50 6.06 5.35 10.69
C TYR A 50 5.91 6.57 9.79
N GLN A 51 6.80 7.56 9.90
CA GLN A 51 6.74 8.77 9.09
C GLN A 51 6.96 8.48 7.59
N ASP A 52 7.77 7.48 7.28
CA ASP A 52 7.97 7.03 5.90
C ASP A 52 6.71 6.34 5.35
N LEU A 53 5.95 5.65 6.18
CA LEU A 53 4.63 5.13 5.80
C LEU A 53 3.63 6.27 5.53
N VAL A 54 3.63 7.30 6.35
CA VAL A 54 2.77 8.49 6.13
C VAL A 54 3.13 9.17 4.81
N GLN A 55 4.42 9.36 4.55
CA GLN A 55 4.89 9.93 3.29
C GLN A 55 4.49 9.07 2.09
N LYS A 56 4.60 7.75 2.22
CA LYS A 56 4.19 6.82 1.17
C LYS A 56 2.70 6.94 0.85
N ALA A 57 1.85 7.09 1.85
CA ALA A 57 0.43 7.34 1.64
C ALA A 57 0.20 8.61 0.81
N GLN A 58 0.93 9.67 1.09
CA GLN A 58 0.87 10.92 0.32
C GLN A 58 1.33 10.70 -1.13
N GLU A 59 2.43 9.99 -1.35
CA GLU A 59 2.92 9.66 -2.68
C GLU A 59 1.92 8.82 -3.48
N MET A 60 1.17 7.95 -2.80
CA MET A 60 0.11 7.12 -3.39
C MET A 60 -1.23 7.86 -3.52
N HIS A 61 -1.26 9.15 -3.22
CA HIS A 61 -2.47 9.99 -3.26
C HIS A 61 -3.61 9.47 -2.37
N GLN A 62 -3.27 8.85 -1.26
CA GLN A 62 -4.25 8.44 -0.27
C GLN A 62 -4.72 9.66 0.56
N PRO A 63 -5.98 9.66 1.02
CA PRO A 63 -6.48 10.73 1.88
C PRO A 63 -5.65 10.90 3.15
N ASP A 64 -5.61 12.12 3.68
CA ASP A 64 -5.00 12.40 4.97
C ASP A 64 -5.62 11.50 6.06
N GLY A 65 -4.78 11.01 6.95
CA GLY A 65 -5.21 10.11 8.02
C GLY A 65 -5.33 8.65 7.63
N THR A 66 -5.05 8.27 6.38
CA THR A 66 -5.12 6.87 5.91
C THR A 66 -4.20 5.96 6.72
N THR A 67 -2.96 6.37 6.98
CA THR A 67 -1.99 5.57 7.74
C THR A 67 -2.53 5.19 9.12
N GLU A 68 -3.08 6.16 9.83
CA GLU A 68 -3.64 5.95 11.16
C GLU A 68 -4.91 5.08 11.13
N ALA A 69 -5.78 5.30 10.15
CA ALA A 69 -6.98 4.48 9.96
C ALA A 69 -6.61 3.02 9.67
N VAL A 70 -5.63 2.78 8.82
CA VAL A 70 -5.13 1.44 8.50
C VAL A 70 -4.50 0.78 9.73
N ARG A 71 -3.64 1.50 10.44
CA ARG A 71 -3.02 1.01 11.68
C ARG A 71 -4.07 0.58 12.71
N LYS A 72 -5.08 1.41 12.93
CA LYS A 72 -6.16 1.12 13.87
C LYS A 72 -7.00 -0.09 13.45
N ALA A 73 -7.29 -0.21 12.15
CA ALA A 73 -8.05 -1.34 11.62
C ALA A 73 -7.28 -2.66 11.75
N ILE A 74 -5.96 -2.63 11.51
CA ILE A 74 -5.09 -3.79 11.71
C ILE A 74 -5.08 -4.20 13.20
N ALA A 75 -4.87 -3.25 14.10
CA ALA A 75 -4.86 -3.53 15.54
C ALA A 75 -6.21 -4.10 16.00
N TYR A 76 -7.30 -3.56 15.52
CA TYR A 76 -8.66 -4.06 15.81
C TYR A 76 -8.84 -5.51 15.39
N MET A 77 -8.46 -5.83 14.14
CA MET A 77 -8.62 -7.17 13.60
C MET A 77 -7.73 -8.19 14.31
N LEU A 78 -6.46 -7.88 14.54
CA LEU A 78 -5.50 -8.80 15.14
C LEU A 78 -5.76 -9.05 16.64
N THR A 79 -6.49 -8.15 17.31
CA THR A 79 -6.78 -8.27 18.75
C THR A 79 -8.22 -8.69 19.05
N GLY A 80 -8.99 -9.04 18.01
CA GLY A 80 -10.39 -9.39 18.19
C GLY A 80 -11.24 -8.22 18.73
N GLY A 81 -10.89 -6.99 18.37
CA GLY A 81 -11.61 -5.78 18.76
C GLY A 81 -11.17 -5.15 20.08
N LYS A 82 -10.12 -5.68 20.71
CA LYS A 82 -9.64 -5.15 22.02
C LYS A 82 -8.82 -3.86 21.88
N MET A 83 -8.16 -3.67 20.76
CA MET A 83 -7.34 -2.50 20.47
C MET A 83 -7.70 -1.93 19.09
N GLY A 84 -7.33 -0.67 18.87
CA GLY A 84 -7.59 -0.01 17.60
C GLY A 84 -9.04 0.37 17.41
N GLU A 85 -9.40 0.59 16.17
CA GLU A 85 -10.76 0.92 15.76
C GLU A 85 -11.11 0.17 14.47
N ARG A 86 -12.31 -0.33 14.42
CA ARG A 86 -12.84 -0.96 13.20
C ARG A 86 -12.90 0.08 12.07
N GLY A 87 -12.35 -0.27 10.91
CA GLY A 87 -12.50 0.51 9.70
C GLY A 87 -13.89 0.32 9.05
N ASP A 88 -14.10 1.01 7.92
CA ASP A 88 -15.26 0.70 7.08
C ASP A 88 -15.16 -0.74 6.54
N ASP A 89 -16.25 -1.25 5.97
CA ASP A 89 -16.30 -2.64 5.51
C ASP A 89 -15.26 -2.95 4.43
N GLU A 90 -14.98 -2.01 3.55
CA GLU A 90 -13.97 -2.17 2.50
C GLU A 90 -12.56 -2.23 3.10
N LEU A 91 -12.22 -1.34 4.01
CA LEU A 91 -10.94 -1.36 4.70
C LEU A 91 -10.75 -2.67 5.49
N ASN A 92 -11.78 -3.14 6.17
CA ASN A 92 -11.72 -4.41 6.90
C ASN A 92 -11.47 -5.59 5.97
N LYS A 93 -12.06 -5.61 4.78
CA LYS A 93 -11.76 -6.64 3.76
C LYS A 93 -10.32 -6.57 3.27
N GLU A 94 -9.84 -5.38 3.00
CA GLU A 94 -8.45 -5.17 2.56
C GLU A 94 -7.45 -5.64 3.63
N VAL A 95 -7.71 -5.31 4.89
CA VAL A 95 -6.90 -5.77 6.02
C VAL A 95 -6.95 -7.30 6.14
N ALA A 96 -8.14 -7.91 6.04
CA ALA A 96 -8.28 -9.36 6.11
C ALA A 96 -7.50 -10.08 5.02
N LEU A 97 -7.55 -9.58 3.79
CA LEU A 97 -6.80 -10.13 2.66
C LEU A 97 -5.29 -9.98 2.86
N ALA A 98 -4.84 -8.84 3.36
CA ALA A 98 -3.43 -8.60 3.66
C ALA A 98 -2.91 -9.53 4.77
N VAL A 99 -3.71 -9.73 5.82
CA VAL A 99 -3.39 -10.68 6.91
C VAL A 99 -3.27 -12.11 6.37
N GLN A 100 -4.22 -12.55 5.56
CA GLN A 100 -4.19 -13.89 4.96
C GLN A 100 -2.98 -14.09 4.06
N SER A 101 -2.68 -13.12 3.21
CA SER A 101 -1.52 -13.17 2.29
C SER A 101 -0.20 -13.23 3.06
N THR A 102 -0.05 -12.39 4.06
CA THR A 102 1.17 -12.35 4.88
C THR A 102 1.32 -13.63 5.70
N ASP A 103 0.27 -14.12 6.33
CA ASP A 103 0.27 -15.38 7.07
C ASP A 103 0.63 -16.58 6.17
N PHE A 104 0.08 -16.60 4.96
CA PHE A 104 0.42 -17.63 3.97
C PHE A 104 1.92 -17.62 3.63
N ASP A 105 2.48 -16.43 3.36
CA ASP A 105 3.90 -16.30 3.03
C ASP A 105 4.81 -16.69 4.20
N GLN A 106 4.44 -16.28 5.42
CA GLN A 106 5.17 -16.65 6.63
C GLN A 106 5.20 -18.15 6.88
N LYS A 107 4.07 -18.81 6.67
CA LYS A 107 3.98 -20.28 6.80
C LYS A 107 4.73 -21.01 5.70
N ARG A 108 4.65 -20.50 4.47
CA ARG A 108 5.34 -21.10 3.32
C ARG A 108 6.86 -21.00 3.43
N LEU A 109 7.37 -19.85 3.85
CA LEU A 109 8.81 -19.57 3.94
C LEU A 109 9.42 -19.98 5.27
N GLY A 110 8.65 -19.96 6.34
CA GLY A 110 9.14 -19.92 7.71
C GLY A 110 9.47 -18.50 8.15
N MET A 111 9.38 -18.22 9.44
CA MET A 111 9.48 -16.85 9.98
C MET A 111 10.86 -16.24 9.74
N GLU A 112 11.93 -17.00 9.93
CA GLU A 112 13.29 -16.49 9.72
C GLU A 112 13.52 -16.07 8.27
N ALA A 113 13.15 -16.92 7.30
CA ALA A 113 13.27 -16.61 5.88
C ALA A 113 12.34 -15.48 5.46
N TRP A 114 11.14 -15.39 6.03
CA TRP A 114 10.24 -14.28 5.79
C TRP A 114 10.86 -12.95 6.25
N CYS A 115 11.45 -12.91 7.44
CA CYS A 115 12.15 -11.72 7.96
C CYS A 115 13.33 -11.31 7.06
N GLU A 116 14.10 -12.27 6.57
CA GLU A 116 15.21 -11.98 5.62
C GLU A 116 14.69 -11.41 4.30
N THR A 117 13.56 -11.87 3.80
CA THR A 117 12.91 -11.32 2.61
C THR A 117 12.30 -9.93 2.87
N ALA A 118 11.73 -9.73 4.05
CA ALA A 118 11.10 -8.47 4.43
C ALA A 118 12.10 -7.31 4.47
N LYS A 119 13.34 -7.53 4.90
CA LYS A 119 14.37 -6.49 5.00
C LYS A 119 14.55 -5.69 3.70
N PRO A 120 14.85 -6.30 2.54
CA PRO A 120 14.96 -5.54 1.30
C PRO A 120 13.62 -5.06 0.75
N THR A 121 12.56 -5.85 0.90
CA THR A 121 11.22 -5.51 0.37
C THR A 121 10.61 -4.31 1.08
N LEU A 122 10.83 -4.20 2.39
CA LEU A 122 10.31 -3.12 3.24
C LEU A 122 11.36 -2.06 3.53
N ALA A 123 12.48 -2.05 2.81
CA ALA A 123 13.53 -1.04 2.98
C ALA A 123 12.93 0.37 2.87
N GLY A 124 13.22 1.22 3.86
CA GLY A 124 12.64 2.56 3.98
C GLY A 124 11.36 2.62 4.83
N PHE A 125 10.69 1.50 5.07
CA PHE A 125 9.48 1.43 5.90
C PHE A 125 9.69 0.72 7.23
N ILE A 126 10.78 0.03 7.36
CA ILE A 126 11.27 -0.55 8.61
C ILE A 126 12.70 -0.06 8.88
N ARG A 127 13.09 -0.11 10.12
CA ARG A 127 14.41 0.31 10.58
C ARG A 127 14.90 -0.58 11.70
N SER A 128 16.20 -0.56 11.96
CA SER A 128 16.76 -1.23 13.11
C SER A 128 16.30 -0.54 14.40
N LYS A 129 15.87 -1.32 15.35
CA LYS A 129 15.50 -0.85 16.68
C LYS A 129 16.78 -0.44 17.42
N LYS A 130 16.77 0.79 17.91
CA LYS A 130 17.87 1.29 18.74
C LYS A 130 17.70 0.88 20.19
#